data_52ee9c79f60b02b68a7a4d3b33acc512
#
_entry.id   52ee9c79f60b02b68a7a4d3b33acc512
#
_cell.length_a   1.000
_cell.length_b   1.000
_cell.length_c   1.000
_cell.angle_alpha   90.00
_cell.angle_beta   90.00
_cell.angle_gamma   90.00
#
_symmetry.space_group_name_H-M   'P 1'
#
loop_
_entity.id
_entity.type
_entity.pdbx_description
1 polymer ?
#
loop_
_entity_poly.entity_id
_entity_poly.type
_entity_poly.pdbx_seq_one_letter_code
_entity_poly.pdbx_strand_id
1 'polypeptide(L)'
;MNSNNKKVLVTGGASFIGSHLCEQLVQRGANVRVAENFSSGERGHLAHIECEAFEGDLLDPSFCDIATKGMEVVFHLAADHGGRGYIDSHPVECSTNMVLDGQVFRYAHRNGAEKIIFASSGCVYPTSRALIAPSYIH
;
A
#
# COMPACT_ATOMS: atom_id res chain seq x y z
N MET A 1 5.39 14.55 -9.92
CA MET A 1 6.36 14.16 -8.89
C MET A 1 7.62 13.70 -9.62
N ASN A 2 8.76 14.34 -9.39
CA ASN A 2 10.01 13.88 -9.98
C ASN A 2 10.50 12.69 -9.14
N SER A 3 10.35 11.46 -9.64
CA SER A 3 10.64 10.23 -8.89
C SER A 3 12.12 9.82 -8.97
N ASN A 4 12.94 10.62 -9.68
CA ASN A 4 14.32 10.26 -9.93
C ASN A 4 15.10 10.11 -8.63
N ASN A 5 15.63 8.92 -8.37
CA ASN A 5 16.36 8.50 -7.17
C ASN A 5 15.57 8.52 -5.83
N LYS A 6 14.25 8.74 -5.84
CA LYS A 6 13.44 8.65 -4.61
C LYS A 6 13.37 7.20 -4.12
N LYS A 7 13.52 7.01 -2.81
CA LYS A 7 13.31 5.71 -2.15
C LYS A 7 11.84 5.54 -1.83
N VAL A 8 11.21 4.57 -2.47
CA VAL A 8 9.76 4.38 -2.43
C VAL A 8 9.43 2.99 -1.90
N LEU A 9 8.61 2.93 -0.86
CA LEU A 9 7.99 1.69 -0.41
C LEU A 9 6.63 1.51 -1.07
N VAL A 10 6.37 0.32 -1.59
CA VAL A 10 5.05 -0.14 -2.02
C VAL A 10 4.66 -1.34 -1.16
N THR A 11 3.68 -1.19 -0.28
CA THR A 11 3.12 -2.34 0.44
C THR A 11 2.06 -3.01 -0.42
N GLY A 12 1.99 -4.34 -0.39
CA GLY A 12 1.10 -5.08 -1.29
C GLY A 12 1.57 -5.02 -2.76
N GLY A 13 2.89 -4.87 -2.97
CA GLY A 13 3.46 -4.63 -4.30
C GLY A 13 3.40 -5.83 -5.26
N ALA A 14 3.17 -7.06 -4.77
CA ALA A 14 3.00 -8.23 -5.62
C ALA A 14 1.55 -8.46 -6.08
N SER A 15 0.62 -7.59 -5.69
CA SER A 15 -0.75 -7.59 -6.21
C SER A 15 -0.82 -7.06 -7.64
N PHE A 16 -1.97 -7.21 -8.29
CA PHE A 16 -2.18 -6.69 -9.64
C PHE A 16 -1.90 -5.17 -9.75
N ILE A 17 -2.51 -4.36 -8.89
CA ILE A 17 -2.29 -2.91 -8.89
C ILE A 17 -0.87 -2.57 -8.42
N GLY A 18 -0.41 -3.25 -7.37
CA GLY A 18 0.90 -2.98 -6.77
C GLY A 18 2.06 -3.22 -7.75
N SER A 19 2.03 -4.31 -8.50
CA SER A 19 3.09 -4.63 -9.47
C SER A 19 3.17 -3.62 -10.61
N HIS A 20 2.03 -3.21 -11.16
CA HIS A 20 2.00 -2.16 -12.20
C HIS A 20 2.51 -0.81 -11.66
N LEU A 21 2.18 -0.47 -10.41
CA LEU A 21 2.72 0.72 -9.77
C LEU A 21 4.24 0.62 -9.60
N CYS A 22 4.75 -0.51 -9.12
CA CYS A 22 6.19 -0.75 -8.97
C CYS A 22 6.92 -0.59 -10.30
N GLU A 23 6.41 -1.19 -11.37
CA GLU A 23 6.97 -1.07 -12.71
C GLU A 23 7.05 0.39 -13.16
N GLN A 24 5.95 1.14 -13.02
CA GLN A 24 5.91 2.56 -13.38
C GLN A 24 6.86 3.42 -12.54
N LEU A 25 7.03 3.12 -11.27
CA LEU A 25 7.95 3.84 -10.39
C LEU A 25 9.41 3.57 -10.78
N VAL A 26 9.77 2.31 -11.05
CA VAL A 26 11.11 1.92 -11.51
C VAL A 26 11.44 2.58 -12.85
N GLN A 27 10.52 2.54 -13.82
CA GLN A 27 10.68 3.20 -15.13
C GLN A 27 10.89 4.72 -15.01
N ARG A 28 10.41 5.33 -13.93
CA ARG A 28 10.62 6.75 -13.60
C ARG A 28 11.85 7.02 -12.73
N GLY A 29 12.70 6.02 -12.54
CA GLY A 29 13.96 6.14 -11.83
C GLY A 29 13.83 6.13 -10.30
N ALA A 30 12.74 5.62 -9.73
CA ALA A 30 12.64 5.43 -8.29
C ALA A 30 13.37 4.15 -7.86
N ASN A 31 13.94 4.16 -6.66
CA ASN A 31 14.43 2.98 -5.97
C ASN A 31 13.26 2.35 -5.19
N VAL A 32 12.70 1.28 -5.71
CA VAL A 32 11.47 0.68 -5.18
C VAL A 32 11.79 -0.46 -4.24
N ARG A 33 11.22 -0.40 -3.03
CA ARG A 33 11.09 -1.52 -2.10
C ARG A 33 9.64 -1.98 -2.08
N VAL A 34 9.44 -3.29 -2.06
CA VAL A 34 8.14 -3.93 -1.90
C VAL A 34 8.09 -4.62 -0.55
N ALA A 35 7.03 -4.43 0.23
CA ALA A 35 6.71 -5.22 1.42
C ALA A 35 5.45 -6.05 1.13
N GLU A 36 5.58 -7.38 1.22
CA GLU A 36 4.55 -8.32 0.80
C GLU A 36 4.59 -9.59 1.64
N ASN A 37 3.44 -10.12 2.04
CA ASN A 37 3.34 -11.40 2.74
C ASN A 37 2.98 -12.57 1.82
N PHE A 38 2.70 -12.28 0.55
CA PHE A 38 2.29 -13.23 -0.48
C PHE A 38 1.06 -14.07 -0.13
N SER A 39 0.17 -13.56 0.74
CA SER A 39 -1.10 -14.22 1.04
C SER A 39 -2.04 -14.27 -0.17
N SER A 40 -1.99 -13.24 -1.02
CA SER A 40 -2.74 -13.13 -2.27
C SER A 40 -1.91 -12.60 -3.44
N GLY A 41 -0.74 -12.02 -3.16
CA GLY A 41 0.19 -11.55 -4.18
C GLY A 41 0.99 -12.67 -4.82
N GLU A 42 1.39 -12.48 -6.06
CA GLU A 42 2.14 -13.47 -6.83
C GLU A 42 3.58 -13.01 -7.08
N ARG A 43 4.57 -13.88 -6.77
CA ARG A 43 5.99 -13.58 -7.00
C ARG A 43 6.31 -13.30 -8.47
N GLY A 44 5.58 -13.96 -9.38
CA GLY A 44 5.72 -13.78 -10.82
C GLY A 44 5.46 -12.34 -11.28
N HIS A 45 4.61 -11.60 -10.57
CA HIS A 45 4.32 -10.20 -10.88
C HIS A 45 5.53 -9.28 -10.70
N LEU A 46 6.48 -9.65 -9.83
CA LEU A 46 7.69 -8.86 -9.57
C LEU A 46 8.92 -9.35 -10.33
N ALA A 47 8.86 -10.51 -11.00
CA ALA A 47 10.04 -11.17 -11.56
C ALA A 47 10.81 -10.35 -12.61
N HIS A 48 10.14 -9.43 -13.27
CA HIS A 48 10.71 -8.56 -14.32
C HIS A 48 10.95 -7.11 -13.86
N ILE A 49 10.67 -6.81 -12.58
CA ILE A 49 10.76 -5.47 -12.00
C ILE A 49 12.02 -5.39 -11.15
N GLU A 50 12.88 -4.42 -11.41
CA GLU A 50 14.09 -4.17 -10.62
C GLU A 50 13.71 -3.47 -9.29
N CYS A 51 13.26 -4.28 -8.31
CA CYS A 51 12.87 -3.81 -6.99
C CYS A 51 13.43 -4.69 -5.88
N GLU A 52 13.53 -4.11 -4.68
CA GLU A 52 13.90 -4.83 -3.46
C GLU A 52 12.66 -5.45 -2.84
N ALA A 53 12.50 -6.77 -2.88
CA ALA A 53 11.34 -7.45 -2.32
C ALA A 53 11.61 -7.93 -0.88
N PHE A 54 10.87 -7.39 0.08
CA PHE A 54 10.86 -7.79 1.49
C PHE A 54 9.62 -8.64 1.75
N GLU A 55 9.85 -9.89 2.11
CA GLU A 55 8.77 -10.80 2.48
C GLU A 55 8.53 -10.79 3.98
N GLY A 56 7.30 -10.49 4.37
CA GLY A 56 6.88 -10.50 5.77
C GLY A 56 5.52 -9.87 5.98
N ASP A 57 5.03 -9.97 7.20
CA ASP A 57 3.73 -9.45 7.58
C ASP A 57 3.89 -8.05 8.21
N LEU A 58 3.22 -7.07 7.64
CA LEU A 58 3.19 -5.70 8.16
C LEU A 58 2.39 -5.56 9.48
N LEU A 59 1.66 -6.61 9.89
CA LEU A 59 1.11 -6.70 11.25
C LEU A 59 2.20 -7.00 12.29
N ASP A 60 3.38 -7.50 11.88
CA ASP A 60 4.55 -7.56 12.76
C ASP A 60 5.23 -6.19 12.85
N PRO A 61 5.26 -5.57 14.05
CA PRO A 61 5.89 -4.28 14.26
C PRO A 61 7.35 -4.22 13.83
N SER A 62 8.10 -5.30 14.04
CA SER A 62 9.52 -5.38 13.71
C SER A 62 9.73 -5.40 12.19
N PHE A 63 8.91 -6.15 11.47
CA PHE A 63 8.95 -6.16 10.02
C PHE A 63 8.51 -4.81 9.45
N CYS A 64 7.45 -4.20 9.99
CA CYS A 64 6.97 -2.89 9.55
C CYS A 64 8.04 -1.80 9.74
N ASP A 65 8.79 -1.84 10.86
CA ASP A 65 9.91 -0.91 11.10
C ASP A 65 11.01 -1.07 10.04
N ILE A 66 11.41 -2.29 9.76
CA ILE A 66 12.46 -2.59 8.76
C ILE A 66 11.99 -2.19 7.36
N ALA A 67 10.76 -2.52 6.99
CA ALA A 67 10.22 -2.25 5.66
C ALA A 67 10.16 -0.76 5.36
N THR A 68 9.77 0.06 6.34
CA THR A 68 9.62 1.52 6.18
C THR A 68 10.93 2.30 6.36
N LYS A 69 11.97 1.67 6.91
CA LYS A 69 13.23 2.35 7.24
C LYS A 69 13.94 2.91 6.02
N GLY A 70 14.19 4.21 6.05
CA GLY A 70 14.90 4.94 5.00
C GLY A 70 14.07 5.20 3.74
N MET A 71 12.76 4.96 3.77
CA MET A 71 11.86 5.26 2.66
C MET A 71 11.35 6.70 2.76
N GLU A 72 11.36 7.41 1.63
CA GLU A 72 10.92 8.81 1.53
C GLU A 72 9.42 8.89 1.21
N VAL A 73 8.93 7.95 0.39
CA VAL A 73 7.52 7.89 -0.01
C VAL A 73 6.99 6.49 0.22
N VAL A 74 5.79 6.38 0.77
CA VAL A 74 5.12 5.11 0.99
C VAL A 74 3.80 5.08 0.22
N PHE A 75 3.65 4.12 -0.69
CA PHE A 75 2.37 3.74 -1.27
C PHE A 75 1.83 2.55 -0.48
N HIS A 76 0.78 2.79 0.27
CA HIS A 76 0.17 1.76 1.10
C HIS A 76 -1.05 1.16 0.40
N LEU A 77 -0.84 -0.04 -0.17
CA LEU A 77 -1.84 -0.81 -0.91
C LEU A 77 -2.16 -2.16 -0.24
N ALA A 78 -1.31 -2.60 0.71
CA ALA A 78 -1.57 -3.84 1.44
C ALA A 78 -2.86 -3.72 2.25
N ALA A 79 -3.74 -4.67 2.08
CA ALA A 79 -4.98 -4.79 2.83
C ALA A 79 -5.50 -6.22 2.73
N ASP A 80 -6.19 -6.68 3.74
CA ASP A 80 -7.07 -7.84 3.60
C ASP A 80 -8.37 -7.37 2.95
N HIS A 81 -8.60 -7.79 1.72
CA HIS A 81 -9.71 -7.30 0.92
C HIS A 81 -10.31 -8.39 0.05
N GLY A 82 -11.57 -8.20 -0.29
CA GLY A 82 -12.31 -9.06 -1.20
C GLY A 82 -13.57 -8.38 -1.70
N GLY A 83 -14.34 -9.10 -2.50
CA GLY A 83 -15.67 -8.65 -2.90
C GLY A 83 -16.62 -8.60 -1.69
N ARG A 84 -17.81 -8.02 -1.88
CA ARG A 84 -18.78 -7.82 -0.80
C ARG A 84 -19.08 -9.09 -0.01
N GLY A 85 -19.21 -10.23 -0.70
CA GLY A 85 -19.45 -11.51 -0.01
C GLY A 85 -18.28 -11.96 0.88
N TYR A 86 -17.06 -11.62 0.52
CA TYR A 86 -15.89 -11.87 1.36
C TYR A 86 -15.94 -11.01 2.63
N ILE A 87 -16.18 -9.72 2.49
CA ILE A 87 -16.25 -8.78 3.62
C ILE A 87 -17.33 -9.17 4.60
N ASP A 88 -18.50 -9.58 4.10
CA ASP A 88 -19.63 -10.00 4.93
C ASP A 88 -19.35 -11.30 5.71
N SER A 89 -18.52 -12.18 5.18
CA SER A 89 -18.16 -13.46 5.81
C SER A 89 -16.85 -13.45 6.62
N HIS A 90 -15.99 -12.42 6.45
CA HIS A 90 -14.69 -12.29 7.11
C HIS A 90 -14.51 -10.93 7.81
N PRO A 91 -15.47 -10.52 8.67
CA PRO A 91 -15.42 -9.20 9.29
C PRO A 91 -14.23 -9.00 10.23
N VAL A 92 -13.75 -10.07 10.86
CA VAL A 92 -12.60 -10.02 11.77
C VAL A 92 -11.32 -9.78 10.98
N GLU A 93 -11.09 -10.54 9.92
CA GLU A 93 -9.94 -10.42 9.04
C GLU A 93 -9.89 -9.02 8.41
N CYS A 94 -11.02 -8.56 7.86
CA CYS A 94 -11.11 -7.21 7.29
C CYS A 94 -10.89 -6.10 8.34
N SER A 95 -11.25 -6.34 9.61
CA SER A 95 -11.01 -5.36 10.68
C SER A 95 -9.54 -5.19 11.02
N THR A 96 -8.70 -6.19 10.72
CA THR A 96 -7.24 -6.09 10.92
C THR A 96 -6.60 -4.99 10.08
N ASN A 97 -7.27 -4.55 9.00
CA ASN A 97 -6.78 -3.43 8.20
C ASN A 97 -6.59 -2.15 9.03
N MET A 98 -7.41 -1.90 10.05
CA MET A 98 -7.22 -0.73 10.91
C MET A 98 -5.90 -0.79 11.70
N VAL A 99 -5.51 -1.99 12.12
CA VAL A 99 -4.22 -2.21 12.80
C VAL A 99 -3.08 -2.06 11.80
N LEU A 100 -3.22 -2.69 10.64
CA LEU A 100 -2.26 -2.65 9.54
C LEU A 100 -1.97 -1.21 9.10
N ASP A 101 -3.02 -0.45 8.78
CA ASP A 101 -2.92 0.94 8.33
C ASP A 101 -2.25 1.82 9.39
N GLY A 102 -2.75 1.74 10.64
CA GLY A 102 -2.20 2.50 11.76
C GLY A 102 -0.73 2.19 12.02
N GLN A 103 -0.33 0.93 11.86
CA GLN A 103 1.05 0.49 12.04
C GLN A 103 1.95 1.03 10.93
N VAL A 104 1.56 0.88 9.67
CA VAL A 104 2.32 1.40 8.52
C VAL A 104 2.48 2.92 8.63
N PHE A 105 1.41 3.65 8.94
CA PHE A 105 1.48 5.11 9.10
C PHE A 105 2.42 5.52 10.24
N ARG A 106 2.33 4.83 11.38
CA ARG A 106 3.17 5.10 12.55
C ARG A 106 4.65 4.89 12.23
N TYR A 107 5.00 3.75 11.64
CA TYR A 107 6.40 3.43 11.36
C TYR A 107 6.96 4.24 10.19
N ALA A 108 6.18 4.48 9.14
CA ALA A 108 6.58 5.36 8.05
C ALA A 108 6.91 6.78 8.56
N HIS A 109 6.02 7.34 9.39
CA HIS A 109 6.25 8.66 10.02
C HIS A 109 7.49 8.65 10.93
N ARG A 110 7.61 7.65 11.81
CA ARG A 110 8.76 7.51 12.72
C ARG A 110 10.09 7.40 11.98
N ASN A 111 10.10 6.72 10.84
CA ASN A 111 11.28 6.50 9.99
C ASN A 111 11.53 7.63 8.99
N GLY A 112 10.78 8.74 9.09
CA GLY A 112 11.03 9.97 8.35
C GLY A 112 10.47 10.01 6.94
N ALA A 113 9.45 9.18 6.62
CA ALA A 113 8.77 9.28 5.34
C ALA A 113 8.16 10.68 5.14
N GLU A 114 8.45 11.30 4.00
CA GLU A 114 7.97 12.64 3.64
C GLU A 114 6.50 12.61 3.19
N LYS A 115 6.07 11.47 2.63
CA LYS A 115 4.74 11.31 2.06
C LYS A 115 4.23 9.89 2.15
N ILE A 116 2.96 9.75 2.54
CA ILE A 116 2.22 8.50 2.49
C ILE A 116 1.04 8.68 1.54
N ILE A 117 0.90 7.78 0.59
CA ILE A 117 -0.24 7.67 -0.32
C ILE A 117 -0.99 6.40 0.07
N PHE A 118 -2.23 6.57 0.51
CA PHE A 118 -3.07 5.49 0.99
C PHE A 118 -4.19 5.18 -0.01
N ALA A 119 -4.35 3.91 -0.35
CA ALA A 119 -5.47 3.45 -1.16
C ALA A 119 -6.71 3.28 -0.27
N SER A 120 -7.56 4.28 -0.26
CA SER A 120 -8.83 4.24 0.46
C SER A 120 -9.88 3.43 -0.31
N SER A 121 -11.13 3.56 0.03
CA SER A 121 -12.24 2.84 -0.60
C SER A 121 -13.23 3.79 -1.28
N GLY A 122 -13.78 3.37 -2.41
CA GLY A 122 -14.91 4.06 -3.04
C GLY A 122 -16.17 4.10 -2.16
N CYS A 123 -16.25 3.20 -1.17
CA CYS A 123 -17.38 3.15 -0.23
C CYS A 123 -17.42 4.32 0.77
N VAL A 124 -16.37 5.13 0.84
CA VAL A 124 -16.38 6.35 1.68
C VAL A 124 -17.20 7.47 1.07
N TYR A 125 -17.51 7.39 -0.23
CA TYR A 125 -18.33 8.39 -0.89
C TYR A 125 -19.81 8.13 -0.65
N PRO A 126 -20.60 9.20 -0.41
CA PRO A 126 -22.04 9.06 -0.20
C PRO A 126 -22.76 8.60 -1.48
N THR A 127 -23.81 7.82 -1.30
CA THR A 127 -24.63 7.30 -2.41
C THR A 127 -25.59 8.34 -3.00
N SER A 128 -25.80 9.46 -2.33
CA SER A 128 -26.67 10.54 -2.79
C SER A 128 -26.03 11.35 -3.92
N ARG A 129 -26.71 11.46 -5.06
CA ARG A 129 -26.25 12.28 -6.19
C ARG A 129 -26.02 13.75 -5.82
N ALA A 130 -26.73 14.28 -4.82
CA ALA A 130 -26.57 15.65 -4.36
C ALA A 130 -25.25 15.91 -3.63
N LEU A 131 -24.61 14.86 -3.11
CA LEU A 131 -23.35 14.95 -2.37
C LEU A 131 -22.10 14.66 -3.22
N ILE A 132 -22.30 14.30 -4.49
CA ILE A 132 -21.19 14.04 -5.43
C ILE A 132 -20.83 15.30 -6.25
N ALA A 133 -21.37 16.45 -5.88
CA ALA A 133 -21.01 17.70 -6.55
C ALA A 133 -19.53 18.06 -6.26
N PRO A 134 -18.78 18.54 -7.27
CA PRO A 134 -17.33 18.84 -7.11
C PRO A 134 -17.02 19.83 -5.98
N SER A 135 -17.98 20.60 -5.52
CA SER A 135 -17.86 21.57 -4.43
C SER A 135 -17.64 20.93 -3.04
N TYR A 136 -17.75 19.60 -2.91
CA TYR A 136 -17.53 18.87 -1.66
C TYR A 136 -16.22 18.07 -1.64
N ILE A 137 -15.43 18.15 -2.71
CA ILE A 137 -14.11 17.53 -2.79
C ILE A 137 -13.07 18.61 -2.49
N HIS A 138 -12.88 18.88 -1.20
CA HIS A 138 -11.80 19.73 -0.69
C HIS A 138 -10.74 18.91 0.00
#